data_b26260b9cd58e1ff34e1eb986bf0eb5f
#
_entry.id   b26260b9cd58e1ff34e1eb986bf0eb5f
#
_cell.length_a   1.000
_cell.length_b   1.000
_cell.length_c   1.000
_cell.angle_alpha   90.00
_cell.angle_beta   90.00
_cell.angle_gamma   90.00
#
_symmetry.space_group_name_H-M   'P 1'
#
loop_
_entity.id
_entity.type
_entity.pdbx_description
1 polymer ?
#
loop_
_entity_poly.entity_id
_entity_poly.type
_entity_poly.pdbx_seq_one_letter_code
_entity_poly.pdbx_strand_id
1 'polypeptide(L)'
;MTGLLDGKVAIVTGGAKGLGHGISRAMAAAGASLLITGRDGAATQAVAAEIRAEFGTKAIGMAADMGVKAEVEAMVARAVAEFGQLDTLVNNASQLSPNVLLEHKTDEMLQRTLDIGIWGNWWAMRAAFPHLKARGGSIINFHSIDAQTGAWLHSDYNINKMGIMGLTRSAAVEWGRFNIRVNAIAPTGLGQVFAQLVKDVPGFLEMATENNPLKRAGDPEKDIGPVVVFLASEMSRFVTGEMINVDGGQNLPGYVSRPHNLAELEAGA
;
A
#
# COMPACT_ATOMS: atom_id res chain seq x y z
N MET A 1 -16.49 -5.71 -11.57
CA MET A 1 -15.43 -4.86 -12.11
C MET A 1 -14.56 -5.60 -13.13
N THR A 2 -15.07 -6.67 -13.66
CA THR A 2 -14.38 -7.49 -14.68
C THR A 2 -14.08 -6.64 -15.91
N GLY A 3 -12.87 -6.75 -16.44
CA GLY A 3 -12.44 -6.05 -17.67
C GLY A 3 -12.05 -4.56 -17.50
N LEU A 4 -12.19 -3.94 -16.34
CA LEU A 4 -11.82 -2.52 -16.14
C LEU A 4 -10.32 -2.24 -16.36
N LEU A 5 -9.48 -3.26 -16.20
CA LEU A 5 -8.03 -3.19 -16.37
C LEU A 5 -7.51 -4.10 -17.48
N ASP A 6 -8.38 -4.52 -18.40
CA ASP A 6 -7.97 -5.35 -19.56
C ASP A 6 -6.86 -4.65 -20.36
N GLY A 7 -5.79 -5.40 -20.63
CA GLY A 7 -4.61 -4.88 -21.34
C GLY A 7 -3.74 -3.91 -20.54
N LYS A 8 -4.07 -3.61 -19.29
CA LYS A 8 -3.23 -2.80 -18.38
C LYS A 8 -2.19 -3.65 -17.67
N VAL A 9 -1.06 -3.03 -17.37
CA VAL A 9 0.05 -3.62 -16.62
C VAL A 9 0.24 -2.87 -15.31
N ALA A 10 0.30 -3.60 -14.20
CA ALA A 10 0.51 -3.01 -12.89
C ALA A 10 1.66 -3.67 -12.13
N ILE A 11 2.35 -2.85 -11.32
CA ILE A 11 3.26 -3.32 -10.28
C ILE A 11 2.55 -3.18 -8.93
N VAL A 12 2.56 -4.26 -8.12
CA VAL A 12 2.06 -4.22 -6.73
C VAL A 12 3.22 -4.54 -5.79
N THR A 13 3.72 -3.53 -5.07
CA THR A 13 4.77 -3.72 -4.08
C THR A 13 4.20 -4.30 -2.79
N GLY A 14 4.91 -5.29 -2.18
CA GLY A 14 4.37 -6.03 -1.04
C GLY A 14 3.12 -6.84 -1.39
N GLY A 15 2.97 -7.24 -2.66
CA GLY A 15 1.77 -7.83 -3.23
C GLY A 15 1.52 -9.31 -2.88
N ALA A 16 2.41 -9.96 -2.08
CA ALA A 16 2.29 -11.38 -1.78
C ALA A 16 1.63 -11.70 -0.43
N LYS A 17 1.30 -10.71 0.39
CA LYS A 17 0.74 -10.93 1.74
C LYS A 17 -0.25 -9.82 2.12
N GLY A 18 -1.18 -10.14 3.02
CA GLY A 18 -2.11 -9.17 3.63
C GLY A 18 -2.85 -8.31 2.60
N LEU A 19 -2.83 -6.98 2.77
CA LEU A 19 -3.51 -6.05 1.87
C LEU A 19 -3.03 -6.21 0.43
N GLY A 20 -1.72 -6.31 0.21
CA GLY A 20 -1.14 -6.43 -1.12
C GLY A 20 -1.60 -7.69 -1.87
N HIS A 21 -1.78 -8.82 -1.18
CA HIS A 21 -2.30 -10.05 -1.78
C HIS A 21 -3.74 -9.86 -2.28
N GLY A 22 -4.64 -9.35 -1.43
CA GLY A 22 -6.02 -9.09 -1.84
C GLY A 22 -6.11 -8.06 -2.98
N ILE A 23 -5.26 -7.02 -2.95
CA ILE A 23 -5.18 -6.04 -4.03
C ILE A 23 -4.71 -6.68 -5.34
N SER A 24 -3.66 -7.52 -5.29
CA SER A 24 -3.17 -8.25 -6.48
C SER A 24 -4.27 -9.12 -7.10
N ARG A 25 -5.04 -9.84 -6.28
CA ARG A 25 -6.18 -10.64 -6.73
C ARG A 25 -7.27 -9.78 -7.37
N ALA A 26 -7.68 -8.69 -6.70
CA ALA A 26 -8.70 -7.78 -7.22
C ALA A 26 -8.31 -7.14 -8.56
N MET A 27 -7.04 -6.74 -8.71
CA MET A 27 -6.54 -6.18 -9.98
C MET A 27 -6.47 -7.24 -11.08
N ALA A 28 -6.08 -8.48 -10.76
CA ALA A 28 -6.09 -9.60 -11.69
C ALA A 28 -7.52 -9.96 -12.13
N ALA A 29 -8.47 -10.03 -11.19
CA ALA A 29 -9.89 -10.23 -11.48
C ALA A 29 -10.49 -9.12 -12.36
N ALA A 30 -9.90 -7.91 -12.33
CA ALA A 30 -10.25 -6.81 -13.20
C ALA A 30 -9.53 -6.85 -14.57
N GLY A 31 -8.65 -7.83 -14.83
CA GLY A 31 -7.98 -8.05 -16.12
C GLY A 31 -6.54 -7.56 -16.21
N ALA A 32 -5.95 -7.01 -15.13
CA ALA A 32 -4.58 -6.51 -15.17
C ALA A 32 -3.53 -7.62 -15.27
N SER A 33 -2.48 -7.38 -16.07
CA SER A 33 -1.22 -8.13 -15.97
C SER A 33 -0.38 -7.59 -14.82
N LEU A 34 0.25 -8.46 -14.02
CA LEU A 34 0.86 -8.05 -12.74
C LEU A 34 2.33 -8.43 -12.60
N LEU A 35 3.15 -7.49 -12.14
CA LEU A 35 4.37 -7.78 -11.41
C LEU A 35 4.09 -7.63 -9.91
N ILE A 36 4.27 -8.73 -9.16
CA ILE A 36 4.06 -8.81 -7.71
C ILE A 36 5.41 -8.84 -7.05
N THR A 37 5.70 -7.88 -6.15
CA THR A 37 7.00 -7.84 -5.48
C THR A 37 6.90 -7.94 -3.97
N GLY A 38 7.98 -8.37 -3.34
CA GLY A 38 8.15 -8.49 -1.90
C GLY A 38 9.51 -9.09 -1.58
N ARG A 39 9.95 -9.04 -0.33
CA ARG A 39 11.27 -9.57 0.09
C ARG A 39 11.37 -11.09 -0.06
N ASP A 40 10.27 -11.79 0.09
CA ASP A 40 10.18 -13.24 -0.07
C ASP A 40 9.82 -13.59 -1.52
N GLY A 41 10.84 -13.90 -2.32
CA GLY A 41 10.67 -14.25 -3.74
C GLY A 41 9.83 -15.49 -3.96
N ALA A 42 9.91 -16.49 -3.08
CA ALA A 42 9.11 -17.72 -3.19
C ALA A 42 7.62 -17.41 -2.99
N ALA A 43 7.29 -16.59 -2.00
CA ALA A 43 5.92 -16.14 -1.77
C ALA A 43 5.37 -15.31 -2.95
N THR A 44 6.16 -14.43 -3.56
CA THR A 44 5.72 -13.65 -4.71
C THR A 44 5.46 -14.53 -5.94
N GLN A 45 6.30 -15.54 -6.18
CA GLN A 45 6.12 -16.50 -7.26
C GLN A 45 4.87 -17.39 -7.05
N ALA A 46 4.63 -17.82 -5.81
CA ALA A 46 3.45 -18.62 -5.47
C ALA A 46 2.16 -17.85 -5.75
N VAL A 47 2.08 -16.59 -5.32
CA VAL A 47 0.91 -15.72 -5.57
C VAL A 47 0.75 -15.44 -7.07
N ALA A 48 1.84 -15.22 -7.80
CA ALA A 48 1.75 -15.06 -9.25
C ALA A 48 1.24 -16.31 -9.94
N ALA A 49 1.60 -17.51 -9.46
CA ALA A 49 1.09 -18.79 -9.99
C ALA A 49 -0.40 -18.97 -9.67
N GLU A 50 -0.83 -18.67 -8.44
CA GLU A 50 -2.22 -18.64 -8.01
C GLU A 50 -3.07 -17.75 -8.93
N ILE A 51 -2.64 -16.51 -9.14
CA ILE A 51 -3.33 -15.53 -9.98
C ILE A 51 -3.47 -16.01 -11.43
N ARG A 52 -2.39 -16.58 -12.00
CA ARG A 52 -2.47 -17.13 -13.37
C ARG A 52 -3.46 -18.28 -13.47
N ALA A 53 -3.49 -19.16 -12.47
CA ALA A 53 -4.38 -20.32 -12.44
C ALA A 53 -5.85 -19.92 -12.28
N GLU A 54 -6.14 -18.94 -11.44
CA GLU A 54 -7.51 -18.55 -11.10
C GLU A 54 -8.13 -17.57 -12.11
N PHE A 55 -7.37 -16.55 -12.52
CA PHE A 55 -7.90 -15.45 -13.35
C PHE A 55 -7.46 -15.53 -14.82
N GLY A 56 -6.50 -16.38 -15.17
CA GLY A 56 -5.98 -16.48 -16.54
C GLY A 56 -5.16 -15.26 -16.99
N THR A 57 -4.93 -14.28 -16.12
CA THR A 57 -4.13 -13.09 -16.41
C THR A 57 -2.64 -13.36 -16.30
N LYS A 58 -1.81 -12.59 -17.00
CA LYS A 58 -0.35 -12.70 -16.86
C LYS A 58 0.08 -12.17 -15.49
N ALA A 59 0.86 -12.94 -14.76
CA ALA A 59 1.43 -12.50 -13.49
C ALA A 59 2.84 -13.10 -13.29
N ILE A 60 3.75 -12.31 -12.79
CA ILE A 60 5.10 -12.73 -12.39
C ILE A 60 5.40 -12.24 -10.97
N GLY A 61 6.17 -13.02 -10.22
CA GLY A 61 6.67 -12.65 -8.91
C GLY A 61 8.14 -12.28 -8.96
N MET A 62 8.58 -11.33 -8.13
CA MET A 62 9.98 -10.92 -8.03
C MET A 62 10.32 -10.55 -6.58
N ALA A 63 11.48 -11.02 -6.10
CA ALA A 63 12.04 -10.52 -4.84
C ALA A 63 12.50 -9.07 -5.02
N ALA A 64 12.07 -8.18 -4.12
CA ALA A 64 12.56 -6.81 -4.06
C ALA A 64 12.38 -6.23 -2.64
N ASP A 65 13.46 -5.66 -2.09
CA ASP A 65 13.40 -4.82 -0.88
C ASP A 65 13.28 -3.35 -1.29
N MET A 66 12.18 -2.72 -0.87
CA MET A 66 11.92 -1.30 -1.17
C MET A 66 12.94 -0.36 -0.52
N GLY A 67 13.71 -0.80 0.46
CA GLY A 67 14.83 -0.04 1.03
C GLY A 67 16.13 -0.12 0.21
N VAL A 68 16.14 -0.83 -0.92
CA VAL A 68 17.33 -1.00 -1.79
C VAL A 68 17.04 -0.41 -3.17
N LYS A 69 17.60 0.75 -3.46
CA LYS A 69 17.34 1.50 -4.70
C LYS A 69 17.48 0.66 -5.97
N ALA A 70 18.57 -0.11 -6.07
CA ALA A 70 18.84 -0.92 -7.26
C ALA A 70 17.77 -2.00 -7.50
N GLU A 71 17.22 -2.59 -6.43
CA GLU A 71 16.15 -3.59 -6.52
C GLU A 71 14.82 -2.95 -6.93
N VAL A 72 14.55 -1.73 -6.45
CA VAL A 72 13.37 -0.96 -6.84
C VAL A 72 13.42 -0.56 -8.32
N GLU A 73 14.58 -0.09 -8.81
CA GLU A 73 14.77 0.23 -10.23
C GLU A 73 14.68 -1.03 -11.11
N ALA A 74 15.28 -2.14 -10.67
CA ALA A 74 15.19 -3.43 -11.36
C ALA A 74 13.75 -3.97 -11.44
N MET A 75 12.94 -3.76 -10.41
CA MET A 75 11.53 -4.12 -10.40
C MET A 75 10.75 -3.45 -11.54
N VAL A 76 10.93 -2.14 -11.71
CA VAL A 76 10.27 -1.40 -12.79
C VAL A 76 10.77 -1.86 -14.16
N ALA A 77 12.09 -1.99 -14.32
CA ALA A 77 12.70 -2.49 -15.56
C ALA A 77 12.19 -3.90 -15.91
N ARG A 78 12.03 -4.79 -14.92
CA ARG A 78 11.49 -6.13 -15.10
C ARG A 78 10.04 -6.12 -15.59
N ALA A 79 9.18 -5.28 -15.03
CA ALA A 79 7.79 -5.17 -15.48
C ALA A 79 7.71 -4.73 -16.95
N VAL A 80 8.48 -3.71 -17.31
CA VAL A 80 8.51 -3.20 -18.68
C VAL A 80 9.10 -4.23 -19.65
N ALA A 81 10.17 -4.93 -19.29
CA ALA A 81 10.77 -5.97 -20.13
C ALA A 81 9.81 -7.16 -20.37
N GLU A 82 9.04 -7.54 -19.35
CA GLU A 82 8.11 -8.68 -19.43
C GLU A 82 6.82 -8.36 -20.20
N PHE A 83 6.26 -7.16 -19.96
CA PHE A 83 4.92 -6.83 -20.43
C PHE A 83 4.92 -5.78 -21.56
N GLY A 84 6.05 -5.15 -21.83
CA GLY A 84 6.18 -4.11 -22.85
C GLY A 84 5.68 -2.72 -22.45
N GLN A 85 5.06 -2.58 -21.29
CA GLN A 85 4.47 -1.33 -20.79
C GLN A 85 4.34 -1.29 -19.27
N LEU A 86 3.98 -0.12 -18.74
CA LEU A 86 3.55 0.07 -17.36
C LEU A 86 2.41 1.10 -17.35
N ASP A 87 1.29 0.77 -16.75
CA ASP A 87 0.11 1.65 -16.64
C ASP A 87 -0.18 2.04 -15.17
N THR A 88 0.15 1.18 -14.21
CA THR A 88 -0.15 1.42 -12.79
C THR A 88 0.99 1.01 -11.88
N LEU A 89 1.30 1.86 -10.90
CA LEU A 89 2.21 1.55 -9.80
C LEU A 89 1.44 1.62 -8.47
N VAL A 90 1.37 0.49 -7.74
CA VAL A 90 0.77 0.39 -6.41
C VAL A 90 1.88 0.28 -5.37
N ASN A 91 2.14 1.36 -4.67
CA ASN A 91 3.14 1.47 -3.60
C ASN A 91 2.53 1.04 -2.25
N ASN A 92 2.27 -0.27 -2.11
CA ASN A 92 1.66 -0.84 -0.91
C ASN A 92 2.70 -1.31 0.12
N ALA A 93 3.92 -1.67 -0.30
CA ALA A 93 4.95 -2.16 0.63
C ALA A 93 5.21 -1.17 1.76
N SER A 94 5.20 -1.66 2.98
CA SER A 94 5.43 -0.88 4.20
C SER A 94 6.05 -1.76 5.28
N GLN A 95 6.67 -1.13 6.26
CA GLN A 95 7.17 -1.78 7.46
C GLN A 95 6.80 -0.94 8.67
N LEU A 96 6.39 -1.60 9.75
CA LEU A 96 6.28 -1.00 11.07
C LEU A 96 7.56 -1.33 11.86
N SER A 97 8.06 -0.36 12.60
CA SER A 97 9.08 -0.58 13.61
C SER A 97 8.43 -1.12 14.90
N PRO A 98 9.19 -1.57 15.89
CA PRO A 98 8.66 -1.94 17.19
C PRO A 98 7.77 -0.85 17.81
N ASN A 99 6.70 -1.25 18.47
CA ASN A 99 5.76 -0.37 19.15
C ASN A 99 6.35 0.13 20.46
N VAL A 100 6.98 1.30 20.43
CA VAL A 100 7.56 1.99 21.58
C VAL A 100 7.16 3.47 21.56
N LEU A 101 7.20 4.11 22.73
CA LEU A 101 6.94 5.55 22.85
C LEU A 101 7.97 6.37 22.07
N LEU A 102 7.63 7.62 21.72
CA LEU A 102 8.47 8.48 20.90
C LEU A 102 9.89 8.64 21.49
N GLU A 103 10.01 8.82 22.78
CA GLU A 103 11.29 8.96 23.50
C GLU A 103 12.15 7.69 23.48
N HIS A 104 11.59 6.54 23.13
CA HIS A 104 12.28 5.26 22.99
C HIS A 104 12.49 4.84 21.53
N LYS A 105 12.01 5.62 20.55
CA LYS A 105 12.33 5.38 19.15
C LYS A 105 13.79 5.70 18.88
N THR A 106 14.49 4.78 18.22
CA THR A 106 15.87 5.03 17.80
C THR A 106 15.94 5.63 16.41
N ASP A 107 17.08 6.26 16.10
CA ASP A 107 17.34 6.81 14.76
C ASP A 107 17.29 5.71 13.67
N GLU A 108 17.73 4.50 13.99
CA GLU A 108 17.72 3.35 13.08
C GLU A 108 16.28 2.89 12.77
N MET A 109 15.37 2.93 13.76
CA MET A 109 13.95 2.63 13.55
C MET A 109 13.33 3.63 12.56
N LEU A 110 13.57 4.93 12.80
CA LEU A 110 13.12 5.98 11.90
C LEU A 110 13.72 5.83 10.51
N GLN A 111 15.05 5.67 10.42
CA GLN A 111 15.76 5.55 9.14
C GLN A 111 15.21 4.36 8.33
N ARG A 112 15.06 3.18 8.95
CA ARG A 112 14.53 2.00 8.26
C ARG A 112 13.10 2.20 7.75
N THR A 113 12.26 2.87 8.53
CA THR A 113 10.88 3.20 8.11
C THR A 113 10.86 4.17 6.92
N LEU A 114 11.75 5.16 6.92
CA LEU A 114 11.90 6.12 5.83
C LEU A 114 12.50 5.47 4.58
N ASP A 115 13.48 4.57 4.71
CA ASP A 115 14.11 3.88 3.59
C ASP A 115 13.09 3.08 2.77
N ILE A 116 12.23 2.33 3.46
CA ILE A 116 11.21 1.51 2.79
C ILE A 116 10.06 2.36 2.27
N GLY A 117 9.61 3.32 3.06
CA GLY A 117 8.44 4.13 2.74
C GLY A 117 8.77 5.29 1.83
N ILE A 118 9.46 6.32 2.31
CA ILE A 118 9.74 7.53 1.52
C ILE A 118 10.70 7.23 0.36
N TRP A 119 11.88 6.69 0.65
CA TRP A 119 12.87 6.45 -0.39
C TRP A 119 12.42 5.37 -1.38
N GLY A 120 11.82 4.28 -0.90
CA GLY A 120 11.30 3.23 -1.77
C GLY A 120 10.24 3.75 -2.74
N ASN A 121 9.25 4.51 -2.26
CA ASN A 121 8.23 5.12 -3.11
C ASN A 121 8.82 6.16 -4.06
N TRP A 122 9.73 7.00 -3.58
CA TRP A 122 10.43 7.99 -4.38
C TRP A 122 11.18 7.35 -5.56
N TRP A 123 11.95 6.28 -5.31
CA TRP A 123 12.68 5.59 -6.37
C TRP A 123 11.74 4.88 -7.34
N ALA A 124 10.71 4.18 -6.82
CA ALA A 124 9.73 3.48 -7.66
C ALA A 124 8.96 4.44 -8.58
N MET A 125 8.48 5.56 -8.03
CA MET A 125 7.77 6.59 -8.80
C MET A 125 8.66 7.21 -9.88
N ARG A 126 9.91 7.53 -9.56
CA ARG A 126 10.87 8.09 -10.53
C ARG A 126 11.27 7.09 -11.61
N ALA A 127 11.47 5.83 -11.26
CA ALA A 127 11.74 4.76 -12.23
C ALA A 127 10.53 4.50 -13.16
N ALA A 128 9.31 4.54 -12.62
CA ALA A 128 8.09 4.36 -13.38
C ALA A 128 7.76 5.56 -14.28
N PHE A 129 8.17 6.77 -13.91
CA PHE A 129 7.79 8.02 -14.58
C PHE A 129 8.01 8.02 -16.11
N PRO A 130 9.19 7.64 -16.68
CA PRO A 130 9.38 7.66 -18.13
C PRO A 130 8.41 6.75 -18.88
N HIS A 131 8.00 5.64 -18.28
CA HIS A 131 7.07 4.67 -18.87
C HIS A 131 5.63 5.16 -18.79
N LEU A 132 5.24 5.73 -17.65
CA LEU A 132 3.91 6.34 -17.45
C LEU A 132 3.76 7.62 -18.30
N LYS A 133 4.81 8.43 -18.42
CA LYS A 133 4.79 9.66 -19.24
C LYS A 133 4.41 9.41 -20.68
N ALA A 134 4.81 8.28 -21.24
CA ALA A 134 4.57 7.96 -22.65
C ALA A 134 3.11 7.65 -22.96
N ARG A 135 2.29 7.26 -21.96
CA ARG A 135 0.93 6.73 -22.16
C ARG A 135 -0.12 7.31 -21.21
N GLY A 136 0.29 8.08 -20.20
CA GLY A 136 -0.52 8.34 -19.05
C GLY A 136 -0.48 7.15 -18.08
N GLY A 137 -1.12 7.27 -16.91
CA GLY A 137 -1.19 6.17 -15.97
C GLY A 137 -1.64 6.57 -14.57
N SER A 138 -1.54 5.62 -13.64
CA SER A 138 -1.97 5.81 -12.26
C SER A 138 -0.91 5.35 -11.26
N ILE A 139 -0.67 6.16 -10.25
CA ILE A 139 0.14 5.80 -9.09
C ILE A 139 -0.76 5.84 -7.86
N ILE A 140 -0.75 4.75 -7.08
CA ILE A 140 -1.55 4.60 -5.89
C ILE A 140 -0.61 4.37 -4.71
N ASN A 141 -0.51 5.36 -3.86
CA ASN A 141 0.29 5.33 -2.64
C ASN A 141 -0.56 4.92 -1.44
N PHE A 142 0.08 4.41 -0.39
CA PHE A 142 -0.61 3.99 0.83
C PHE A 142 -0.28 4.95 1.98
N HIS A 143 -1.28 5.67 2.41
CA HIS A 143 -1.31 6.47 3.62
C HIS A 143 -1.83 5.63 4.81
N SER A 144 -2.10 6.26 5.94
CA SER A 144 -2.71 5.61 7.11
C SER A 144 -3.53 6.62 7.91
N ILE A 145 -4.62 6.13 8.52
CA ILE A 145 -5.37 6.86 9.54
C ILE A 145 -4.47 7.22 10.74
N ASP A 146 -3.51 6.35 11.07
CA ASP A 146 -2.54 6.58 12.15
C ASP A 146 -1.79 7.90 11.98
N ALA A 147 -1.36 8.19 10.76
CA ALA A 147 -0.67 9.44 10.45
C ALA A 147 -1.62 10.66 10.47
N GLN A 148 -2.91 10.47 10.18
CA GLN A 148 -3.89 11.55 10.23
C GLN A 148 -4.23 11.94 11.67
N THR A 149 -4.22 10.97 12.59
CA THR A 149 -4.65 11.15 13.99
C THR A 149 -3.49 11.25 14.97
N GLY A 150 -2.25 10.98 14.53
CA GLY A 150 -1.10 10.93 15.43
C GLY A 150 -1.15 9.71 16.35
N ALA A 151 -1.40 8.52 15.78
CA ALA A 151 -1.56 7.29 16.55
C ALA A 151 -0.35 7.00 17.45
N TRP A 152 -0.64 6.50 18.64
CA TRP A 152 0.34 6.09 19.64
C TRP A 152 1.35 5.08 19.08
N LEU A 153 2.60 5.15 19.54
CA LEU A 153 3.68 4.20 19.28
C LEU A 153 4.17 4.18 17.80
N HIS A 154 3.56 4.94 16.92
CA HIS A 154 3.79 4.93 15.49
C HIS A 154 4.44 6.22 14.98
N SER A 155 5.23 6.94 15.80
CA SER A 155 5.78 8.26 15.43
C SER A 155 6.58 8.24 14.13
N ASP A 156 7.46 7.27 13.93
CA ASP A 156 8.25 7.09 12.70
C ASP A 156 7.37 6.71 11.49
N TYR A 157 6.39 5.84 11.70
CA TYR A 157 5.40 5.47 10.70
C TYR A 157 4.51 6.66 10.30
N ASN A 158 4.08 7.47 11.28
CA ASN A 158 3.29 8.68 11.04
C ASN A 158 4.07 9.70 10.21
N ILE A 159 5.36 9.94 10.52
CA ILE A 159 6.26 10.78 9.74
C ILE A 159 6.35 10.26 8.30
N ASN A 160 6.59 8.96 8.13
CA ASN A 160 6.67 8.32 6.82
C ASN A 160 5.38 8.51 6.01
N LYS A 161 4.22 8.22 6.59
CA LYS A 161 2.94 8.30 5.89
C LYS A 161 2.54 9.73 5.53
N MET A 162 2.84 10.71 6.38
CA MET A 162 2.66 12.13 6.05
C MET A 162 3.60 12.57 4.92
N GLY A 163 4.85 12.10 4.90
CA GLY A 163 5.78 12.36 3.80
C GLY A 163 5.29 11.78 2.46
N ILE A 164 4.70 10.57 2.48
CA ILE A 164 4.06 9.96 1.30
C ILE A 164 2.92 10.83 0.77
N MET A 165 2.14 11.47 1.64
CA MET A 165 1.08 12.38 1.19
C MET A 165 1.65 13.63 0.52
N GLY A 166 2.74 14.20 1.05
CA GLY A 166 3.48 15.30 0.40
C GLY A 166 3.97 14.90 -0.99
N LEU A 167 4.61 13.74 -1.10
CA LEU A 167 5.08 13.18 -2.38
C LEU A 167 3.91 12.95 -3.37
N THR A 168 2.79 12.43 -2.89
CA THR A 168 1.58 12.21 -3.70
C THR A 168 1.08 13.50 -4.35
N ARG A 169 0.93 14.56 -3.55
CA ARG A 169 0.44 15.87 -4.03
C ARG A 169 1.41 16.54 -5.00
N SER A 170 2.71 16.54 -4.68
CA SER A 170 3.73 17.11 -5.57
C SER A 170 3.74 16.41 -6.94
N ALA A 171 3.74 15.08 -6.95
CA ALA A 171 3.71 14.32 -8.19
C ALA A 171 2.39 14.50 -8.96
N ALA A 172 1.24 14.59 -8.29
CA ALA A 172 -0.04 14.85 -8.93
C ALA A 172 -0.04 16.20 -9.68
N VAL A 173 0.50 17.24 -9.07
CA VAL A 173 0.61 18.58 -9.68
C VAL A 173 1.59 18.57 -10.86
N GLU A 174 2.79 18.02 -10.66
CA GLU A 174 3.85 18.09 -11.68
C GLU A 174 3.59 17.16 -12.87
N TRP A 175 3.00 15.98 -12.64
CA TRP A 175 2.85 14.93 -13.64
C TRP A 175 1.46 14.88 -14.28
N GLY A 176 0.50 15.63 -13.75
CA GLY A 176 -0.84 15.76 -14.33
C GLY A 176 -0.84 16.18 -15.81
N ARG A 177 0.11 17.04 -16.21
CA ARG A 177 0.33 17.44 -17.61
C ARG A 177 0.67 16.29 -18.57
N PHE A 178 1.06 15.14 -18.03
CA PHE A 178 1.32 13.91 -18.78
C PHE A 178 0.21 12.87 -18.63
N ASN A 179 -0.95 13.29 -18.11
CA ASN A 179 -2.07 12.40 -17.78
C ASN A 179 -1.69 11.28 -16.79
N ILE A 180 -0.74 11.55 -15.88
CA ILE A 180 -0.40 10.67 -14.78
C ILE A 180 -1.18 11.14 -13.55
N ARG A 181 -2.04 10.30 -13.02
CA ARG A 181 -2.78 10.55 -11.79
C ARG A 181 -2.06 9.92 -10.62
N VAL A 182 -1.93 10.65 -9.53
CA VAL A 182 -1.26 10.17 -8.32
C VAL A 182 -2.17 10.40 -7.13
N ASN A 183 -2.62 9.32 -6.50
CA ASN A 183 -3.52 9.37 -5.36
C ASN A 183 -2.98 8.51 -4.21
N ALA A 184 -3.51 8.71 -3.02
CA ALA A 184 -3.25 7.88 -1.86
C ALA A 184 -4.54 7.24 -1.36
N ILE A 185 -4.45 6.06 -0.77
CA ILE A 185 -5.53 5.47 0.03
C ILE A 185 -5.05 5.25 1.46
N ALA A 186 -5.96 5.40 2.42
CA ALA A 186 -5.73 5.11 3.83
C ALA A 186 -6.67 3.96 4.25
N PRO A 187 -6.24 2.70 4.09
CA PRO A 187 -7.10 1.56 4.37
C PRO A 187 -7.03 1.15 5.84
N THR A 188 -8.16 0.70 6.39
CA THR A 188 -8.23 -0.12 7.59
C THR A 188 -8.75 -1.50 7.21
N GLY A 189 -7.83 -2.46 7.11
CA GLY A 189 -8.17 -3.79 6.64
C GLY A 189 -7.34 -4.89 7.32
N LEU A 190 -7.73 -6.14 7.09
CA LEU A 190 -7.06 -7.32 7.61
C LEU A 190 -5.67 -7.51 6.97
N GLY A 191 -4.78 -6.55 7.21
CA GLY A 191 -3.36 -6.70 6.90
C GLY A 191 -2.70 -7.79 7.74
N GLN A 192 -1.47 -8.19 7.40
CA GLN A 192 -0.77 -9.28 8.08
C GLN A 192 -0.63 -9.05 9.59
N VAL A 193 -0.22 -7.84 10.00
CA VAL A 193 -0.06 -7.48 11.43
C VAL A 193 -1.41 -7.49 12.15
N PHE A 194 -2.44 -6.89 11.55
CA PHE A 194 -3.79 -6.88 12.13
C PHE A 194 -4.36 -8.30 12.27
N ALA A 195 -4.22 -9.13 11.25
CA ALA A 195 -4.67 -10.52 11.30
C ALA A 195 -3.91 -11.36 12.34
N GLN A 196 -2.64 -11.06 12.59
CA GLN A 196 -1.86 -11.70 13.65
C GLN A 196 -2.36 -11.25 15.04
N LEU A 197 -2.58 -9.94 15.24
CA LEU A 197 -3.12 -9.42 16.51
C LEU A 197 -4.51 -9.99 16.84
N VAL A 198 -5.36 -10.16 15.82
CA VAL A 198 -6.68 -10.82 16.00
C VAL A 198 -6.54 -12.26 16.52
N LYS A 199 -5.46 -12.97 16.12
CA LYS A 199 -5.20 -14.33 16.60
C LYS A 199 -4.59 -14.37 18.00
N ASP A 200 -3.67 -13.44 18.27
CA ASP A 200 -2.83 -13.47 19.46
C ASP A 200 -3.48 -12.79 20.65
N VAL A 201 -4.38 -11.81 20.43
CA VAL A 201 -5.01 -11.01 21.48
C VAL A 201 -6.52 -11.22 21.50
N PRO A 202 -7.07 -11.96 22.47
CA PRO A 202 -8.52 -12.15 22.61
C PRO A 202 -9.25 -10.81 22.71
N GLY A 203 -10.34 -10.65 21.92
CA GLY A 203 -11.13 -9.43 21.89
C GLY A 203 -10.52 -8.27 21.07
N PHE A 204 -9.34 -8.47 20.45
CA PHE A 204 -8.68 -7.42 19.66
C PHE A 204 -9.55 -6.93 18.49
N LEU A 205 -10.22 -7.82 17.79
CA LEU A 205 -11.07 -7.45 16.65
C LEU A 205 -12.21 -6.53 17.08
N GLU A 206 -12.90 -6.89 18.13
CA GLU A 206 -14.00 -6.11 18.71
C GLU A 206 -13.51 -4.74 19.15
N MET A 207 -12.43 -4.68 19.91
CA MET A 207 -11.80 -3.43 20.36
C MET A 207 -11.38 -2.55 19.16
N ALA A 208 -10.71 -3.11 18.16
CA ALA A 208 -10.21 -2.37 17.00
C ALA A 208 -11.31 -1.88 16.07
N THR A 209 -12.49 -2.49 16.13
CA THR A 209 -13.64 -2.13 15.30
C THR A 209 -14.80 -1.46 16.09
N GLU A 210 -14.65 -1.26 17.40
CA GLU A 210 -15.68 -0.69 18.27
C GLU A 210 -16.20 0.66 17.76
N ASN A 211 -15.29 1.53 17.36
CA ASN A 211 -15.63 2.86 16.86
C ASN A 211 -15.74 2.92 15.33
N ASN A 212 -15.54 1.80 14.63
CA ASN A 212 -15.75 1.76 13.19
C ASN A 212 -17.26 1.69 12.91
N PRO A 213 -17.85 2.65 12.17
CA PRO A 213 -19.28 2.64 11.83
C PRO A 213 -19.76 1.34 11.17
N LEU A 214 -18.94 0.71 10.32
CA LEU A 214 -19.28 -0.55 9.68
C LEU A 214 -19.02 -1.79 10.55
N LYS A 215 -18.47 -1.61 11.79
CA LYS A 215 -18.28 -2.66 12.80
C LYS A 215 -17.48 -3.88 12.31
N ARG A 216 -16.59 -3.68 11.36
CA ARG A 216 -15.69 -4.73 10.85
C ARG A 216 -14.41 -4.16 10.28
N ALA A 217 -13.38 -4.96 10.20
CA ALA A 217 -12.19 -4.65 9.40
C ALA A 217 -12.48 -4.86 7.91
N GLY A 218 -11.82 -4.09 7.06
CA GLY A 218 -11.95 -4.22 5.61
C GLY A 218 -11.30 -5.52 5.10
N ASP A 219 -11.98 -6.22 4.21
CA ASP A 219 -11.41 -7.34 3.45
C ASP A 219 -10.47 -6.79 2.38
N PRO A 220 -9.21 -7.27 2.30
CA PRO A 220 -8.24 -6.78 1.33
C PRO A 220 -8.67 -6.89 -0.13
N GLU A 221 -9.34 -7.98 -0.51
CA GLU A 221 -9.75 -8.24 -1.89
C GLU A 221 -11.10 -7.57 -2.21
N LYS A 222 -12.06 -7.60 -1.26
CA LYS A 222 -13.45 -7.19 -1.53
C LYS A 222 -13.75 -5.74 -1.17
N ASP A 223 -13.00 -5.14 -0.23
CA ASP A 223 -13.23 -3.76 0.21
C ASP A 223 -12.12 -2.80 -0.26
N ILE A 224 -10.84 -3.21 -0.13
CA ILE A 224 -9.70 -2.35 -0.47
C ILE A 224 -9.34 -2.46 -1.96
N GLY A 225 -9.27 -3.68 -2.47
CA GLY A 225 -8.95 -3.96 -3.88
C GLY A 225 -9.81 -3.19 -4.87
N PRO A 226 -11.14 -3.13 -4.72
CA PRO A 226 -12.03 -2.35 -5.60
C PRO A 226 -11.69 -0.87 -5.70
N VAL A 227 -11.23 -0.24 -4.61
CA VAL A 227 -10.82 1.17 -4.63
C VAL A 227 -9.51 1.33 -5.41
N VAL A 228 -8.57 0.38 -5.28
CA VAL A 228 -7.34 0.36 -6.08
C VAL A 228 -7.67 0.16 -7.56
N VAL A 229 -8.58 -0.75 -7.91
CA VAL A 229 -9.06 -0.95 -9.29
C VAL A 229 -9.72 0.32 -9.83
N PHE A 230 -10.58 0.99 -9.06
CA PHE A 230 -11.17 2.28 -9.44
C PHE A 230 -10.08 3.31 -9.74
N LEU A 231 -9.10 3.48 -8.86
CA LEU A 231 -8.00 4.44 -9.04
C LEU A 231 -7.06 4.07 -10.21
N ALA A 232 -6.92 2.79 -10.54
CA ALA A 232 -6.14 2.32 -11.68
C ALA A 232 -6.88 2.46 -13.02
N SER A 233 -8.22 2.57 -13.01
CA SER A 233 -9.07 2.58 -14.19
C SER A 233 -9.42 3.98 -14.69
N GLU A 234 -10.05 4.06 -15.86
CA GLU A 234 -10.60 5.30 -16.44
C GLU A 234 -11.77 5.88 -15.63
N MET A 235 -12.36 5.13 -14.72
CA MET A 235 -13.42 5.62 -13.84
C MET A 235 -12.95 6.79 -12.96
N SER A 236 -11.67 6.85 -12.65
CA SER A 236 -11.04 7.90 -11.85
C SER A 236 -10.24 8.92 -12.68
N ARG A 237 -10.53 9.06 -13.97
CA ARG A 237 -9.75 9.92 -14.89
C ARG A 237 -9.65 11.40 -14.49
N PHE A 238 -10.49 11.86 -13.57
CA PHE A 238 -10.48 13.24 -13.06
C PHE A 238 -10.18 13.30 -11.55
N VAL A 239 -9.55 12.24 -10.99
CA VAL A 239 -9.18 12.15 -9.57
C VAL A 239 -7.65 12.07 -9.47
N THR A 240 -7.02 13.12 -8.93
CA THR A 240 -5.58 13.16 -8.68
C THR A 240 -5.25 14.05 -7.49
N GLY A 241 -4.20 13.73 -6.73
CA GLY A 241 -3.77 14.46 -5.54
C GLY A 241 -4.59 14.16 -4.28
N GLU A 242 -5.55 13.24 -4.38
CA GLU A 242 -6.51 12.91 -3.31
C GLU A 242 -5.97 11.84 -2.37
N MET A 243 -6.50 11.87 -1.15
CA MET A 243 -6.40 10.79 -0.18
C MET A 243 -7.80 10.25 0.12
N ILE A 244 -8.01 8.96 -0.20
CA ILE A 244 -9.29 8.30 0.01
C ILE A 244 -9.17 7.37 1.21
N ASN A 245 -9.97 7.63 2.25
CA ASN A 245 -10.08 6.73 3.38
C ASN A 245 -10.93 5.50 2.99
N VAL A 246 -10.36 4.31 3.18
CA VAL A 246 -11.03 3.02 2.92
C VAL A 246 -11.04 2.24 4.23
N ASP A 247 -11.75 2.76 5.20
CA ASP A 247 -11.59 2.47 6.62
C ASP A 247 -12.92 2.18 7.36
N GLY A 248 -14.02 2.03 6.62
CA GLY A 248 -15.34 1.80 7.22
C GLY A 248 -15.88 2.98 8.04
N GLY A 249 -15.33 4.19 7.84
CA GLY A 249 -15.66 5.41 8.57
C GLY A 249 -14.86 5.61 9.85
N GLN A 250 -13.82 4.83 10.09
CA GLN A 250 -13.01 4.89 11.31
C GLN A 250 -12.35 6.26 11.54
N ASN A 251 -12.04 7.01 10.48
CA ASN A 251 -11.43 8.33 10.58
C ASN A 251 -12.41 9.48 10.83
N LEU A 252 -13.70 9.19 11.00
CA LEU A 252 -14.65 10.22 11.34
C LEU A 252 -14.29 10.88 12.69
N PRO A 253 -14.64 12.19 12.88
CA PRO A 253 -14.23 12.93 14.07
C PRO A 253 -14.60 12.24 15.37
N GLY A 254 -13.64 12.16 16.30
CA GLY A 254 -13.82 11.61 17.66
C GLY A 254 -13.16 10.25 17.90
N TYR A 255 -12.54 9.64 16.89
CA TYR A 255 -11.81 8.39 17.12
C TYR A 255 -10.31 8.64 17.39
N VAL A 256 -9.86 8.28 18.60
CA VAL A 256 -8.43 8.17 18.94
C VAL A 256 -8.23 6.86 19.70
N SER A 257 -7.47 5.94 19.12
CA SER A 257 -7.10 4.69 19.80
C SER A 257 -5.99 4.92 20.82
N ARG A 258 -6.21 4.49 22.08
CA ARG A 258 -5.22 4.52 23.14
C ARG A 258 -4.69 3.11 23.42
N PRO A 259 -3.38 2.91 23.63
CA PRO A 259 -2.85 1.60 24.00
C PRO A 259 -3.49 1.08 25.29
N HIS A 260 -3.90 -0.17 25.32
CA HIS A 260 -4.47 -0.81 26.50
C HIS A 260 -3.43 -1.06 27.60
N ASN A 261 -2.16 -1.18 27.22
CA ASN A 261 -1.02 -1.43 28.08
C ASN A 261 -0.14 -0.18 28.28
N LEU A 262 -0.70 1.02 28.26
CA LEU A 262 0.06 2.27 28.34
C LEU A 262 1.00 2.32 29.56
N ALA A 263 0.56 1.86 30.74
CA ALA A 263 1.39 1.85 31.95
C ALA A 263 2.66 0.97 31.80
N GLU A 264 2.58 -0.14 31.07
CA GLU A 264 3.73 -1.01 30.78
C GLU A 264 4.70 -0.30 29.82
N LEU A 265 4.16 0.38 28.81
CA LEU A 265 4.95 1.13 27.83
C LEU A 265 5.69 2.33 28.47
N GLU A 266 5.04 3.02 29.40
CA GLU A 266 5.66 4.12 30.17
C GLU A 266 6.79 3.62 31.07
N ALA A 267 6.71 2.39 31.55
CA ALA A 267 7.77 1.78 32.36
C ALA A 267 9.02 1.37 31.57
N GLY A 268 9.00 1.48 30.22
CA GLY A 268 10.14 1.16 29.36
C GLY A 268 10.41 -0.35 29.25
N ALA A 269 9.41 -1.17 29.37
CA ALA A 269 9.49 -2.62 29.26
C ALA A 269 9.67 -3.09 27.80
#